data_36d45caeaac5abf3dcb8c162ffbb7ff7
#
_entry.id   36d45caeaac5abf3dcb8c162ffbb7ff7
#
_cell.length_a   1.000
_cell.length_b   1.000
_cell.length_c   1.000
_cell.angle_alpha   90.00
_cell.angle_beta   90.00
_cell.angle_gamma   90.00
#
_symmetry.space_group_name_H-M   'P 1'
#
loop_
_entity.id
_entity.type
_entity.pdbx_description
1 polymer ?
#
loop_
_entity_poly.entity_id
_entity_poly.type
_entity_poly.pdbx_seq_one_letter_code
_entity_poly.pdbx_strand_id
1 'polypeptide(L)'
;WKDVEPQITFDVRQPKTRAHSLERLRRFLDSHPYVNVVRFTTFFHQFTLIFDELAREKYVDWYGYSASVSPYILEQFEKEMGYKFRPEYIIDQGYYNNQYRVPGKEYKDFQAFQRREVAKLAKEMVDITHECGKEAMMFLGDHWIGTEPFMEEFATIGLDAVVGSVGNGSTLRLISDIEGVKYTEGRFLPYFFPDTFHEGGDPVKEAKENWVTARRAILRKPIDRI
;
A
#
# COMPACT_ATOMS: atom_id res chain seq x y z
N TRP A 1 -23.79 -9.08 7.73
CA TRP A 1 -22.48 -8.65 8.26
C TRP A 1 -22.45 -8.60 9.79
N LYS A 2 -23.59 -8.58 10.47
CA LYS A 2 -23.65 -8.57 11.94
C LYS A 2 -23.07 -9.84 12.57
N ASP A 3 -23.04 -10.92 11.83
CA ASP A 3 -22.61 -12.24 12.30
C ASP A 3 -21.23 -12.66 11.77
N VAL A 4 -20.54 -11.75 11.07
CA VAL A 4 -19.17 -12.01 10.61
C VAL A 4 -18.20 -11.59 11.71
N GLU A 5 -17.43 -12.54 12.21
CA GLU A 5 -16.35 -12.23 13.14
C GLU A 5 -15.38 -11.23 12.55
N PRO A 6 -14.90 -10.25 13.32
CA PRO A 6 -13.88 -9.32 12.86
C PRO A 6 -12.67 -10.09 12.35
N GLN A 7 -12.15 -9.69 11.21
CA GLN A 7 -10.91 -10.28 10.69
C GLN A 7 -9.78 -10.04 11.69
N ILE A 8 -9.15 -11.11 12.11
CA ILE A 8 -7.99 -11.03 12.99
C ILE A 8 -6.78 -10.66 12.13
N THR A 9 -6.23 -9.49 12.38
CA THR A 9 -5.00 -9.04 11.73
C THR A 9 -3.83 -9.93 12.16
N PHE A 10 -3.06 -10.42 11.21
CA PHE A 10 -1.84 -11.17 11.46
C PHE A 10 -0.64 -10.47 10.82
N ASP A 11 0.51 -10.60 11.47
CA ASP A 11 1.75 -10.01 10.99
C ASP A 11 2.50 -11.00 10.08
N VAL A 12 2.52 -10.73 8.78
CA VAL A 12 3.21 -11.57 7.80
C VAL A 12 4.73 -11.51 7.91
N ARG A 13 5.28 -10.65 8.74
CA ARG A 13 6.72 -10.64 9.07
C ARG A 13 7.11 -11.77 9.99
N GLN A 14 6.16 -12.38 10.69
CA GLN A 14 6.36 -13.62 11.42
C GLN A 14 6.96 -14.71 10.51
N PRO A 15 8.05 -15.40 10.88
CA PRO A 15 8.76 -16.29 9.97
C PRO A 15 7.90 -17.34 9.28
N LYS A 16 6.99 -17.99 10.01
CA LYS A 16 6.09 -19.00 9.44
C LYS A 16 5.08 -18.39 8.48
N THR A 17 4.47 -17.27 8.84
CA THR A 17 3.51 -16.56 8.00
C THR A 17 4.20 -16.00 6.77
N ARG A 18 5.39 -15.42 6.92
CA ARG A 18 6.21 -14.93 5.81
C ARG A 18 6.53 -16.05 4.82
N ALA A 19 7.08 -17.18 5.30
CA ALA A 19 7.38 -18.31 4.45
C ALA A 19 6.14 -18.83 3.71
N HIS A 20 5.02 -18.95 4.39
CA HIS A 20 3.75 -19.36 3.77
C HIS A 20 3.26 -18.38 2.71
N SER A 21 3.35 -17.08 2.96
CA SER A 21 2.92 -16.04 2.01
C SER A 21 3.79 -16.04 0.75
N LEU A 22 5.09 -16.15 0.90
CA LEU A 22 6.04 -16.24 -0.22
C LEU A 22 5.83 -17.49 -1.05
N GLU A 23 5.64 -18.66 -0.39
CA GLU A 23 5.34 -19.90 -1.07
C GLU A 23 3.99 -19.86 -1.82
N ARG A 24 2.97 -19.24 -1.23
CA ARG A 24 1.68 -19.05 -1.92
C ARG A 24 1.81 -18.18 -3.17
N LEU A 25 2.59 -17.10 -3.10
CA LEU A 25 2.86 -16.27 -4.26
C LEU A 25 3.54 -17.10 -5.37
N ARG A 26 4.58 -17.83 -5.05
CA ARG A 26 5.28 -18.69 -6.01
C ARG A 26 4.34 -19.70 -6.65
N ARG A 27 3.61 -20.47 -5.85
CA ARG A 27 2.64 -21.45 -6.37
C ARG A 27 1.57 -20.82 -7.27
N PHE A 28 1.11 -19.63 -6.92
CA PHE A 28 0.18 -18.91 -7.75
C PHE A 28 0.78 -18.58 -9.11
N LEU A 29 1.98 -18.04 -9.14
CA LEU A 29 2.66 -17.67 -10.39
C LEU A 29 3.00 -18.86 -11.26
N ASP A 30 3.45 -19.95 -10.68
CA ASP A 30 3.72 -21.21 -11.40
C ASP A 30 2.45 -21.79 -12.04
N SER A 31 1.32 -21.69 -11.35
CA SER A 31 0.04 -22.22 -11.84
C SER A 31 -0.68 -21.27 -12.81
N HIS A 32 -0.21 -20.02 -12.96
CA HIS A 32 -0.82 -19.00 -13.82
C HIS A 32 0.20 -18.42 -14.81
N PRO A 33 0.69 -19.22 -15.78
CA PRO A 33 1.76 -18.78 -16.69
C PRO A 33 1.35 -17.61 -17.60
N TYR A 34 0.05 -17.38 -17.79
CA TYR A 34 -0.50 -16.26 -18.56
C TYR A 34 -0.45 -14.90 -17.84
N VAL A 35 -0.16 -14.87 -16.55
CA VAL A 35 0.05 -13.62 -15.81
C VAL A 35 1.40 -13.05 -16.24
N ASN A 36 1.41 -11.79 -16.65
CA ASN A 36 2.64 -11.09 -17.06
C ASN A 36 3.10 -10.07 -16.00
N VAL A 37 2.16 -9.47 -15.29
CA VAL A 37 2.44 -8.46 -14.28
C VAL A 37 1.72 -8.80 -12.99
N VAL A 38 2.44 -8.77 -11.88
CA VAL A 38 1.87 -8.86 -10.53
C VAL A 38 1.77 -7.47 -9.95
N ARG A 39 0.55 -7.03 -9.67
CA ARG A 39 0.31 -5.76 -9.03
C ARG A 39 0.03 -5.96 -7.55
N PHE A 40 0.95 -5.51 -6.72
CA PHE A 40 0.78 -5.46 -5.29
C PHE A 40 -0.03 -4.23 -4.90
N THR A 41 -1.14 -4.42 -4.22
CA THR A 41 -1.90 -3.33 -3.62
C THR A 41 -1.29 -2.96 -2.28
N THR A 42 -0.91 -3.98 -1.50
CA THR A 42 -0.13 -3.86 -0.27
C THR A 42 0.77 -5.09 -0.14
N PHE A 43 1.86 -5.01 0.61
CA PHE A 43 2.72 -6.17 0.84
C PHE A 43 2.31 -7.00 2.05
N PHE A 44 1.84 -6.39 3.13
CA PHE A 44 1.35 -7.11 4.30
C PHE A 44 0.40 -6.28 5.16
N HIS A 45 -0.52 -5.67 4.52
CA HIS A 45 -1.47 -4.78 5.14
C HIS A 45 -2.86 -5.39 5.06
N GLN A 46 -3.59 -5.36 6.12
CA GLN A 46 -4.98 -5.80 6.13
C GLN A 46 -5.91 -4.60 6.23
N PHE A 47 -7.02 -4.72 5.57
CA PHE A 47 -8.10 -3.75 5.65
C PHE A 47 -9.44 -4.47 5.73
N THR A 48 -10.41 -3.83 6.35
CA THR A 48 -11.80 -4.28 6.38
C THR A 48 -12.67 -3.24 5.70
N LEU A 49 -13.40 -3.65 4.69
CA LEU A 49 -14.42 -2.84 4.05
C LEU A 49 -15.73 -2.98 4.81
N ILE A 50 -16.29 -1.86 5.25
CA ILE A 50 -17.59 -1.82 5.92
C ILE A 50 -18.60 -1.22 4.95
N PHE A 51 -19.67 -1.97 4.68
CA PHE A 51 -20.73 -1.57 3.78
C PHE A 51 -22.01 -1.22 4.55
N ASP A 52 -22.78 -0.29 3.99
CA ASP A 52 -24.13 0.00 4.47
C ASP A 52 -25.19 -0.99 3.93
N GLU A 53 -26.46 -0.76 4.25
CA GLU A 53 -27.56 -1.63 3.82
C GLU A 53 -27.78 -1.64 2.30
N LEU A 54 -27.26 -0.64 1.60
CA LEU A 54 -27.32 -0.53 0.13
C LEU A 54 -26.07 -1.10 -0.55
N ALA A 55 -25.23 -1.81 0.19
CA ALA A 55 -23.94 -2.33 -0.26
C ALA A 55 -22.98 -1.22 -0.75
N ARG A 56 -23.12 0.01 -0.25
CA ARG A 56 -22.16 1.09 -0.48
C ARG A 56 -21.06 1.05 0.57
N GLU A 57 -19.84 1.32 0.15
CA GLU A 57 -18.73 1.43 1.10
C GLU A 57 -18.98 2.54 2.11
N LYS A 58 -18.97 2.19 3.38
CA LYS A 58 -19.19 3.11 4.49
C LYS A 58 -17.88 3.66 5.02
N TYR A 59 -16.93 2.80 5.22
CA TYR A 59 -15.54 3.14 5.54
C TYR A 59 -14.62 1.94 5.37
N VAL A 60 -13.32 2.24 5.30
CA VAL A 60 -12.26 1.24 5.31
C VAL A 60 -11.51 1.36 6.63
N ASP A 61 -11.38 0.25 7.33
CA ASP A 61 -10.55 0.17 8.52
C ASP A 61 -9.16 -0.33 8.14
N TRP A 62 -8.15 0.51 8.35
CA TRP A 62 -6.78 0.29 7.92
C TRP A 62 -5.84 0.10 9.09
N TYR A 63 -5.03 -0.93 8.98
CA TYR A 63 -3.90 -1.15 9.88
C TYR A 63 -2.62 -0.83 9.11
N GLY A 64 -2.12 0.40 9.23
CA GLY A 64 -0.90 0.82 8.58
C GLY A 64 0.32 0.03 9.06
N TYR A 65 1.32 -0.08 8.23
CA TYR A 65 2.57 -0.78 8.57
C TYR A 65 3.23 -0.21 9.82
N SER A 66 3.21 1.11 9.96
CA SER A 66 3.77 1.82 11.09
C SER A 66 3.09 1.51 12.43
N ALA A 67 1.83 1.08 12.38
CA ALA A 67 1.07 0.67 13.56
C ALA A 67 1.00 -0.85 13.74
N SER A 68 1.53 -1.62 12.79
CA SER A 68 1.52 -3.08 12.85
C SER A 68 2.55 -3.57 13.86
N VAL A 69 2.07 -4.07 14.98
CA VAL A 69 2.90 -4.60 16.06
C VAL A 69 2.49 -6.02 16.40
N SER A 70 3.45 -6.93 16.37
CA SER A 70 3.29 -8.29 16.86
C SER A 70 4.38 -8.58 17.88
N PRO A 71 4.21 -9.55 18.77
CA PRO A 71 5.28 -9.92 19.70
C PRO A 71 6.63 -10.15 19.02
N TYR A 72 6.61 -10.82 17.88
CA TYR A 72 7.81 -11.07 17.08
C TYR A 72 8.49 -9.77 16.63
N ILE A 73 7.73 -8.84 16.06
CA ILE A 73 8.29 -7.57 15.57
C ILE A 73 8.81 -6.70 16.71
N LEU A 74 8.12 -6.70 17.84
CA LEU A 74 8.59 -5.97 19.02
C LEU A 74 9.90 -6.54 19.55
N GLU A 75 10.05 -7.87 19.57
CA GLU A 75 11.32 -8.51 19.92
C GLU A 75 12.46 -8.16 18.95
N GLN A 76 12.17 -8.10 17.63
CA GLN A 76 13.17 -7.70 16.65
C GLN A 76 13.54 -6.22 16.81
N PHE A 77 12.57 -5.35 17.06
CA PHE A 77 12.85 -3.94 17.37
C PHE A 77 13.74 -3.79 18.60
N GLU A 78 13.40 -4.45 19.70
CA GLU A 78 14.19 -4.40 20.94
C GLU A 78 15.61 -4.93 20.76
N LYS A 79 15.78 -5.98 19.97
CA LYS A 79 17.10 -6.51 19.61
C LYS A 79 17.95 -5.51 18.82
N GLU A 80 17.36 -4.85 17.85
CA GLU A 80 18.05 -3.95 16.95
C GLU A 80 18.38 -2.62 17.65
N MET A 81 17.43 -2.08 18.41
CA MET A 81 17.57 -0.76 19.02
C MET A 81 18.26 -0.79 20.40
N GLY A 82 18.29 -1.94 21.06
CA GLY A 82 18.88 -2.09 22.38
C GLY A 82 18.03 -1.54 23.53
N TYR A 83 16.75 -1.22 23.27
CA TYR A 83 15.81 -0.76 24.29
C TYR A 83 14.39 -1.27 24.00
N LYS A 84 13.57 -1.31 25.06
CA LYS A 84 12.21 -1.83 24.97
C LYS A 84 11.29 -0.92 24.18
N PHE A 85 10.42 -1.55 23.37
CA PHE A 85 9.34 -0.85 22.69
C PHE A 85 8.32 -0.28 23.68
N ARG A 86 7.75 0.86 23.30
CA ARG A 86 6.62 1.48 23.99
C ARG A 86 5.59 1.99 22.97
N PRO A 87 4.28 1.85 23.22
CA PRO A 87 3.24 2.28 22.28
C PRO A 87 3.34 3.76 21.88
N GLU A 88 3.84 4.60 22.78
CA GLU A 88 4.04 6.03 22.54
C GLU A 88 5.01 6.33 21.39
N TYR A 89 5.88 5.38 21.04
CA TYR A 89 6.81 5.52 19.92
C TYR A 89 6.11 5.56 18.57
N ILE A 90 4.95 4.89 18.41
CA ILE A 90 4.16 4.90 17.17
C ILE A 90 3.65 6.31 16.85
N ILE A 91 3.26 7.04 17.87
CA ILE A 91 2.58 8.34 17.75
C ILE A 91 3.44 9.52 18.20
N ASP A 92 4.74 9.32 18.40
CA ASP A 92 5.65 10.34 18.92
C ASP A 92 5.07 11.05 20.15
N GLN A 93 4.57 10.30 21.12
CA GLN A 93 3.93 10.81 22.33
C GLN A 93 2.71 11.72 22.04
N GLY A 94 2.03 11.51 20.91
CA GLY A 94 0.89 12.30 20.45
C GLY A 94 1.25 13.46 19.51
N TYR A 95 2.51 13.61 19.14
CA TYR A 95 2.98 14.73 18.32
C TYR A 95 3.38 14.34 16.88
N TYR A 96 3.10 13.12 16.44
CA TYR A 96 3.57 12.56 15.15
C TYR A 96 3.24 13.41 13.92
N ASN A 97 2.21 14.25 13.98
CA ASN A 97 1.80 15.13 12.89
C ASN A 97 2.03 16.63 13.20
N ASN A 98 2.83 16.94 14.21
CA ASN A 98 3.15 18.33 14.55
C ASN A 98 4.28 18.85 13.67
N GLN A 99 3.95 19.73 12.73
CA GLN A 99 4.90 20.32 11.77
C GLN A 99 5.94 21.25 12.40
N TYR A 100 5.73 21.68 13.62
CA TYR A 100 6.60 22.66 14.32
C TYR A 100 7.51 22.01 15.37
N ARG A 101 7.48 20.70 15.45
CA ARG A 101 8.30 19.94 16.40
C ARG A 101 9.19 18.96 15.66
N VAL A 102 10.43 18.88 16.07
CA VAL A 102 11.33 17.82 15.60
C VAL A 102 10.85 16.49 16.18
N PRO A 103 10.60 15.47 15.35
CA PRO A 103 10.18 14.15 15.82
C PRO A 103 11.18 13.55 16.80
N GLY A 104 10.67 12.88 17.84
CA GLY A 104 11.46 12.19 18.84
C GLY A 104 12.37 11.10 18.26
N LYS A 105 13.44 10.78 18.98
CA LYS A 105 14.40 9.75 18.54
C LYS A 105 13.71 8.39 18.38
N GLU A 106 12.96 7.97 19.39
CA GLU A 106 12.33 6.66 19.44
C GLU A 106 11.26 6.50 18.34
N TYR A 107 10.53 7.57 18.05
CA TYR A 107 9.60 7.59 16.91
C TYR A 107 10.34 7.38 15.57
N LYS A 108 11.45 8.12 15.36
CA LYS A 108 12.28 7.98 14.15
C LYS A 108 12.88 6.58 14.03
N ASP A 109 13.39 6.04 15.12
CA ASP A 109 13.94 4.69 15.17
C ASP A 109 12.88 3.64 14.81
N PHE A 110 11.67 3.76 15.36
CA PHE A 110 10.57 2.85 15.08
C PHE A 110 10.11 2.96 13.62
N GLN A 111 9.96 4.17 13.09
CA GLN A 111 9.61 4.37 11.68
C GLN A 111 10.67 3.80 10.73
N ALA A 112 11.94 4.04 11.00
CA ALA A 112 13.03 3.50 10.20
C ALA A 112 13.09 1.96 10.25
N PHE A 113 12.91 1.39 11.43
CA PHE A 113 12.81 -0.06 11.61
C PHE A 113 11.67 -0.66 10.79
N GLN A 114 10.46 -0.08 10.88
CA GLN A 114 9.29 -0.54 10.13
C GLN A 114 9.53 -0.48 8.62
N ARG A 115 10.07 0.63 8.11
CA ARG A 115 10.40 0.76 6.68
C ARG A 115 11.31 -0.35 6.19
N ARG A 116 12.39 -0.62 6.92
CA ARG A 116 13.34 -1.69 6.55
C ARG A 116 12.68 -3.06 6.54
N GLU A 117 11.86 -3.36 7.53
CA GLU A 117 11.18 -4.66 7.61
C GLU A 117 10.13 -4.84 6.50
N VAL A 118 9.41 -3.77 6.14
CA VAL A 118 8.49 -3.79 5.00
C VAL A 118 9.25 -3.95 3.69
N ALA A 119 10.32 -3.17 3.49
CA ALA A 119 11.12 -3.23 2.28
C ALA A 119 11.78 -4.61 2.06
N LYS A 120 12.24 -5.27 3.13
CA LYS A 120 12.76 -6.65 3.06
C LYS A 120 11.71 -7.63 2.52
N LEU A 121 10.49 -7.59 3.07
CA LEU A 121 9.42 -8.47 2.59
C LEU A 121 9.00 -8.11 1.17
N ALA A 122 8.85 -6.83 0.87
CA ALA A 122 8.53 -6.36 -0.46
C ALA A 122 9.54 -6.86 -1.49
N LYS A 123 10.83 -6.73 -1.18
CA LYS A 123 11.91 -7.23 -2.04
C LYS A 123 11.80 -8.74 -2.29
N GLU A 124 11.56 -9.55 -1.26
CA GLU A 124 11.41 -11.01 -1.45
C GLU A 124 10.23 -11.35 -2.37
N MET A 125 9.11 -10.64 -2.23
CA MET A 125 7.95 -10.84 -3.12
C MET A 125 8.25 -10.42 -4.55
N VAL A 126 8.98 -9.33 -4.75
CA VAL A 126 9.41 -8.85 -6.06
C VAL A 126 10.42 -9.83 -6.68
N ASP A 127 11.39 -10.29 -5.91
CA ASP A 127 12.39 -11.27 -6.38
C ASP A 127 11.71 -12.57 -6.86
N ILE A 128 10.75 -13.11 -6.11
CA ILE A 128 9.96 -14.28 -6.52
C ILE A 128 9.20 -14.00 -7.82
N THR A 129 8.63 -12.82 -7.95
CA THR A 129 7.91 -12.41 -9.17
C THR A 129 8.84 -12.42 -10.38
N HIS A 130 10.04 -11.87 -10.24
CA HIS A 130 11.07 -11.86 -11.27
C HIS A 130 11.61 -13.25 -11.60
N GLU A 131 11.85 -14.10 -10.59
CA GLU A 131 12.27 -15.49 -10.79
C GLU A 131 11.25 -16.29 -11.61
N CYS A 132 9.96 -15.97 -11.48
CA CYS A 132 8.89 -16.54 -12.30
C CYS A 132 8.76 -15.85 -13.68
N GLY A 133 9.65 -14.94 -14.05
CA GLY A 133 9.65 -14.23 -15.34
C GLY A 133 8.53 -13.20 -15.49
N LYS A 134 8.04 -12.63 -14.41
CA LYS A 134 6.95 -11.65 -14.40
C LYS A 134 7.44 -10.27 -13.96
N GLU A 135 6.73 -9.21 -14.33
CA GLU A 135 6.96 -7.87 -13.83
C GLU A 135 6.24 -7.65 -12.47
N ALA A 136 6.87 -6.89 -11.61
CA ALA A 136 6.33 -6.50 -10.30
C ALA A 136 5.95 -5.03 -10.30
N MET A 137 4.70 -4.73 -9.99
CA MET A 137 4.16 -3.38 -9.92
C MET A 137 3.55 -3.11 -8.54
N MET A 138 3.71 -1.91 -8.01
CA MET A 138 3.07 -1.50 -6.77
C MET A 138 2.03 -0.42 -7.01
N PHE A 139 0.85 -0.57 -6.40
CA PHE A 139 -0.15 0.47 -6.36
C PHE A 139 0.16 1.50 -5.26
N LEU A 140 0.43 2.73 -5.69
CA LEU A 140 0.71 3.88 -4.82
C LEU A 140 -0.36 4.94 -5.07
N GLY A 141 -1.51 4.80 -4.53
CA GLY A 141 -2.49 5.63 -5.14
C GLY A 141 -3.27 6.56 -4.34
N ASP A 142 -3.84 6.07 -3.34
CA ASP A 142 -4.71 6.91 -2.54
C ASP A 142 -4.04 7.05 -1.18
N HIS A 143 -4.14 8.23 -0.60
CA HIS A 143 -3.53 8.53 0.70
C HIS A 143 -3.99 7.62 1.85
N TRP A 144 -4.91 6.73 1.59
CA TRP A 144 -5.43 5.73 2.52
C TRP A 144 -5.07 4.28 2.16
N ILE A 145 -4.45 4.04 1.00
CA ILE A 145 -3.92 2.71 0.66
C ILE A 145 -2.43 2.68 0.99
N GLY A 146 -2.11 2.16 2.12
CA GLY A 146 -0.86 1.58 2.60
C GLY A 146 0.46 1.98 1.96
N THR A 147 0.55 3.19 1.49
CA THR A 147 1.78 3.76 0.97
C THR A 147 2.59 4.30 2.13
N GLU A 148 3.19 3.41 2.85
CA GLU A 148 4.23 3.86 3.77
C GLU A 148 5.33 4.55 2.95
N PRO A 149 5.86 5.67 3.42
CA PRO A 149 6.99 6.29 2.76
C PRO A 149 8.20 5.36 2.90
N PHE A 150 8.58 4.71 1.83
CA PHE A 150 9.76 3.83 1.83
C PHE A 150 11.07 4.62 1.82
N MET A 151 11.02 5.90 1.44
CA MET A 151 12.20 6.77 1.38
C MET A 151 13.39 6.08 0.68
N GLU A 152 14.56 6.10 1.30
CA GLU A 152 15.77 5.46 0.76
C GLU A 152 15.65 3.95 0.52
N GLU A 153 14.73 3.29 1.21
CA GLU A 153 14.50 1.85 1.04
C GLU A 153 13.75 1.53 -0.26
N PHE A 154 13.06 2.49 -0.88
CA PHE A 154 12.25 2.25 -2.07
C PHE A 154 13.05 1.63 -3.21
N ALA A 155 14.23 2.18 -3.50
CA ALA A 155 15.10 1.70 -4.57
C ALA A 155 15.58 0.26 -4.36
N THR A 156 15.61 -0.21 -3.10
CA THR A 156 16.08 -1.57 -2.77
C THR A 156 15.05 -2.64 -3.11
N ILE A 157 13.77 -2.28 -3.25
CA ILE A 157 12.68 -3.21 -3.53
C ILE A 157 12.78 -3.81 -4.93
N GLY A 158 13.20 -3.01 -5.91
CA GLY A 158 13.41 -3.47 -7.30
C GLY A 158 12.12 -3.58 -8.13
N LEU A 159 11.11 -2.76 -7.84
CA LEU A 159 9.87 -2.72 -8.63
C LEU A 159 10.13 -2.31 -10.08
N ASP A 160 9.40 -2.93 -11.02
CA ASP A 160 9.42 -2.55 -12.43
C ASP A 160 8.56 -1.31 -12.69
N ALA A 161 7.45 -1.19 -11.95
CA ALA A 161 6.50 -0.12 -12.18
C ALA A 161 5.76 0.28 -10.90
N VAL A 162 5.21 1.47 -10.95
CA VAL A 162 4.26 1.97 -9.96
C VAL A 162 2.99 2.44 -10.65
N VAL A 163 1.85 2.30 -9.98
CA VAL A 163 0.56 2.75 -10.48
C VAL A 163 -0.14 3.58 -9.42
N GLY A 164 -0.74 4.68 -9.83
CA GLY A 164 -1.51 5.55 -8.95
C GLY A 164 -2.86 5.94 -9.54
N SER A 165 -3.79 6.36 -8.69
CA SER A 165 -5.10 6.85 -9.12
C SER A 165 -4.99 8.16 -9.89
N VAL A 166 -5.74 8.28 -10.99
CA VAL A 166 -5.87 9.55 -11.74
C VAL A 166 -6.98 10.46 -11.17
N GLY A 167 -7.57 10.10 -10.04
CA GLY A 167 -8.65 10.85 -9.38
C GLY A 167 -8.27 12.26 -8.91
N ASN A 168 -6.97 12.54 -8.76
CA ASN A 168 -6.47 13.90 -8.55
C ASN A 168 -5.10 14.11 -9.20
N GLY A 169 -4.85 15.38 -9.57
CA GLY A 169 -3.60 15.75 -10.25
C GLY A 169 -2.36 15.74 -9.36
N SER A 170 -2.53 15.74 -8.04
CA SER A 170 -1.41 15.70 -7.10
C SER A 170 -0.83 14.30 -7.04
N THR A 171 -1.66 13.29 -6.90
CA THR A 171 -1.25 11.88 -6.92
C THR A 171 -0.50 11.54 -8.19
N LEU A 172 -1.04 11.95 -9.34
CA LEU A 172 -0.41 11.65 -10.63
C LEU A 172 0.97 12.30 -10.79
N ARG A 173 1.14 13.52 -10.28
CA ARG A 173 2.46 14.17 -10.25
C ARG A 173 3.45 13.43 -9.37
N LEU A 174 3.02 13.01 -8.18
CA LEU A 174 3.87 12.24 -7.28
C LEU A 174 4.34 10.92 -7.94
N ILE A 175 3.41 10.22 -8.58
CA ILE A 175 3.72 8.96 -9.28
C ILE A 175 4.70 9.20 -10.43
N SER A 176 4.48 10.23 -11.26
CA SER A 176 5.34 10.52 -12.42
C SER A 176 6.75 10.99 -12.05
N ASP A 177 6.97 11.38 -10.81
CA ASP A 177 8.27 11.81 -10.30
C ASP A 177 9.06 10.69 -9.59
N ILE A 178 8.50 9.48 -9.52
CA ILE A 178 9.18 8.35 -8.90
C ILE A 178 10.30 7.86 -9.82
N GLU A 179 11.51 7.86 -9.29
CA GLU A 179 12.70 7.33 -9.96
C GLU A 179 12.90 5.84 -9.65
N GLY A 180 13.71 5.17 -10.48
CA GLY A 180 14.10 3.78 -10.24
C GLY A 180 13.08 2.72 -10.68
N VAL A 181 12.03 3.11 -11.41
CA VAL A 181 11.08 2.21 -12.05
C VAL A 181 11.16 2.32 -13.57
N LYS A 182 10.78 1.26 -14.29
CA LYS A 182 10.82 1.24 -15.76
C LYS A 182 9.72 2.10 -16.37
N TYR A 183 8.55 2.13 -15.74
CA TYR A 183 7.41 2.91 -16.20
C TYR A 183 6.45 3.27 -15.06
N THR A 184 5.66 4.30 -15.30
CA THR A 184 4.61 4.76 -14.41
C THR A 184 3.24 4.55 -15.06
N GLU A 185 2.25 4.18 -14.26
CA GLU A 185 0.89 3.90 -14.74
C GLU A 185 -0.15 4.69 -13.97
N GLY A 186 -1.14 5.22 -14.67
CA GLY A 186 -2.31 5.86 -14.05
C GLY A 186 -3.50 4.92 -14.03
N ARG A 187 -4.02 4.62 -12.85
CA ARG A 187 -5.29 3.91 -12.74
C ARG A 187 -6.45 4.87 -12.98
N PHE A 188 -7.08 4.72 -14.13
CA PHE A 188 -8.33 5.40 -14.41
C PHE A 188 -9.50 4.53 -13.93
N LEU A 189 -10.21 5.03 -12.91
CA LEU A 189 -11.39 4.39 -12.38
C LEU A 189 -12.58 5.35 -12.55
N PRO A 190 -13.35 5.21 -13.64
CA PRO A 190 -14.43 6.15 -13.98
C PRO A 190 -15.64 6.03 -13.03
N TYR A 191 -15.63 5.02 -12.18
CA TYR A 191 -16.64 4.77 -11.16
C TYR A 191 -16.02 3.97 -10.02
N PHE A 192 -16.60 4.05 -8.85
CA PHE A 192 -16.24 3.19 -7.71
C PHE A 192 -17.47 2.42 -7.25
N PHE A 193 -17.47 1.12 -7.49
CA PHE A 193 -18.52 0.26 -6.96
C PHE A 193 -18.29 0.01 -5.45
N PRO A 194 -19.32 0.07 -4.60
CA PRO A 194 -20.74 0.27 -4.90
C PRO A 194 -21.21 1.74 -4.93
N ASP A 195 -20.32 2.70 -4.69
CA ASP A 195 -20.70 4.10 -4.47
C ASP A 195 -21.34 4.76 -5.70
N THR A 196 -20.96 4.33 -6.89
CA THR A 196 -21.46 4.87 -8.14
C THR A 196 -22.75 4.18 -8.63
N PHE A 197 -22.82 2.85 -8.45
CA PHE A 197 -23.93 2.03 -8.96
C PHE A 197 -24.95 1.74 -7.85
N HIS A 198 -25.73 2.72 -7.49
CA HIS A 198 -26.83 2.61 -6.55
C HIS A 198 -28.03 3.40 -7.04
N GLU A 199 -29.19 3.23 -6.40
CA GLU A 199 -30.38 4.02 -6.69
C GLU A 199 -30.11 5.52 -6.45
N GLY A 200 -30.35 6.34 -7.48
CA GLY A 200 -30.05 7.78 -7.46
C GLY A 200 -28.60 8.15 -7.82
N GLY A 201 -27.74 7.19 -8.10
CA GLY A 201 -26.40 7.45 -8.62
C GLY A 201 -26.42 7.86 -10.10
N ASP A 202 -25.38 8.59 -10.54
CA ASP A 202 -25.20 8.98 -11.96
C ASP A 202 -23.81 8.56 -12.48
N PRO A 203 -23.67 7.30 -12.92
CA PRO A 203 -22.40 6.77 -13.42
C PRO A 203 -21.85 7.53 -14.62
N VAL A 204 -22.71 8.10 -15.46
CA VAL A 204 -22.29 8.85 -16.65
C VAL A 204 -21.65 10.16 -16.26
N LYS A 205 -22.24 10.86 -15.30
CA LYS A 205 -21.66 12.11 -14.76
C LYS A 205 -20.31 11.86 -14.11
N GLU A 206 -20.21 10.84 -13.25
CA GLU A 206 -18.96 10.51 -12.58
C GLU A 206 -17.85 10.12 -13.56
N ALA A 207 -18.16 9.30 -14.56
CA ALA A 207 -17.20 8.96 -15.60
C ALA A 207 -16.68 10.18 -16.35
N LYS A 208 -17.54 11.14 -16.66
CA LYS A 208 -17.14 12.41 -17.31
C LYS A 208 -16.25 13.26 -16.40
N GLU A 209 -16.58 13.39 -15.14
CA GLU A 209 -15.79 14.16 -14.16
C GLU A 209 -14.41 13.54 -13.95
N ASN A 210 -14.35 12.23 -13.79
CA ASN A 210 -13.08 11.49 -13.68
C ASN A 210 -12.22 11.66 -14.95
N TRP A 211 -12.84 11.58 -16.14
CA TRP A 211 -12.12 11.78 -17.39
C TRP A 211 -11.53 13.20 -17.53
N VAL A 212 -12.28 14.23 -17.14
CA VAL A 212 -11.79 15.62 -17.15
C VAL A 212 -10.62 15.79 -16.19
N THR A 213 -10.70 15.17 -15.00
CA THR A 213 -9.64 15.22 -14.00
C THR A 213 -8.37 14.51 -14.51
N ALA A 214 -8.53 13.31 -15.06
CA ALA A 214 -7.45 12.53 -15.63
C ALA A 214 -6.72 13.29 -16.74
N ARG A 215 -7.46 13.86 -17.69
CA ARG A 215 -6.89 14.67 -18.78
C ARG A 215 -6.06 15.85 -18.27
N ARG A 216 -6.60 16.58 -17.31
CA ARG A 216 -5.91 17.75 -16.71
C ARG A 216 -4.62 17.34 -16.02
N ALA A 217 -4.63 16.20 -15.33
CA ALA A 217 -3.47 15.69 -14.65
C ALA A 217 -2.38 15.26 -15.62
N ILE A 218 -2.72 14.44 -16.61
CA ILE A 218 -1.80 13.89 -17.64
C ILE A 218 -1.16 15.00 -18.48
N LEU A 219 -1.92 16.02 -18.88
CA LEU A 219 -1.40 17.14 -19.64
C LEU A 219 -0.35 17.96 -18.87
N ARG A 220 -0.39 17.93 -17.56
CA ARG A 220 0.59 18.64 -16.73
C ARG A 220 1.82 17.83 -16.42
N LYS A 221 1.65 16.53 -16.26
CA LYS A 221 2.71 15.59 -15.93
C LYS A 221 2.38 14.25 -16.60
N PRO A 222 3.06 13.92 -17.68
CA PRO A 222 2.79 12.67 -18.39
C PRO A 222 3.17 11.46 -17.54
N ILE A 223 2.47 10.38 -17.81
CA ILE A 223 2.75 9.03 -17.31
C ILE A 223 2.86 8.09 -18.51
N ASP A 224 3.47 6.93 -18.34
CA ASP A 224 3.76 6.05 -19.46
C ASP A 224 2.55 5.24 -19.93
N ARG A 225 1.65 4.87 -18.98
CA ARG A 225 0.48 4.01 -19.24
C ARG A 225 -0.76 4.45 -18.48
N ILE A 226 -1.95 4.06 -18.96
CA ILE A 226 -3.24 4.16 -18.28
C ILE A 226 -3.94 2.79 -18.37
#